data_818829e637e1c0d8c721be56a879d34a
#
_entry.id   818829e637e1c0d8c721be56a879d34a
#
_cell.length_a   1.000
_cell.length_b   1.000
_cell.length_c   1.000
_cell.angle_alpha   90.00
_cell.angle_beta   90.00
_cell.angle_gamma   90.00
#
_symmetry.space_group_name_H-M   'P 1'
#
loop_
_entity.id
_entity.type
_entity.pdbx_description
1 polymer ?
#
loop_
_entity_poly.entity_id
_entity_poly.type
_entity_poly.pdbx_seq_one_letter_code
_entity_poly.pdbx_strand_id
1 'polypeptide(L)'
;MNTREQFISRMEDIEVMMISQDYDGLNNYGLELKYKPEEEEFHWMLSWGGPQETIIMRGLGKHARFFFEYKHWNEYDEFEVTSPLECVALQTLFMDWFNVAEMYDVLQ
;
A
#
# COMPACT_ATOMS: atom_id res chain seq x y z
N MET A 1 7.61 -11.58 -15.07
CA MET A 1 7.09 -11.58 -13.69
C MET A 1 5.66 -11.08 -13.74
N ASN A 2 4.71 -11.81 -13.14
CA ASN A 2 3.32 -11.39 -13.13
C ASN A 2 3.03 -10.44 -11.97
N THR A 3 1.84 -9.85 -11.96
CA THR A 3 1.45 -8.85 -10.96
C THR A 3 1.48 -9.40 -9.54
N ARG A 4 1.07 -10.65 -9.32
CA ARG A 4 1.11 -11.26 -8.00
C ARG A 4 2.54 -11.47 -7.50
N GLU A 5 3.45 -11.88 -8.38
CA GLU A 5 4.86 -12.04 -8.02
C GLU A 5 5.48 -10.70 -7.64
N GLN A 6 5.12 -9.63 -8.36
CA GLN A 6 5.54 -8.26 -8.01
C GLN A 6 5.05 -7.88 -6.62
N PHE A 7 3.77 -8.14 -6.34
CA PHE A 7 3.20 -7.83 -5.04
C PHE A 7 3.88 -8.62 -3.92
N ILE A 8 4.11 -9.91 -4.12
CA ILE A 8 4.79 -10.76 -3.12
C ILE A 8 6.18 -10.22 -2.83
N SER A 9 6.92 -9.84 -3.86
CA SER A 9 8.25 -9.26 -3.71
C SER A 9 8.22 -7.97 -2.89
N ARG A 10 7.23 -7.10 -3.15
CA ARG A 10 7.06 -5.87 -2.37
C ARG A 10 6.71 -6.17 -0.92
N MET A 11 5.82 -7.14 -0.67
CA MET A 11 5.44 -7.51 0.69
C MET A 11 6.60 -8.10 1.48
N GLU A 12 7.47 -8.88 0.83
CA GLU A 12 8.68 -9.39 1.49
C GLU A 12 9.56 -8.25 1.99
N ASP A 13 9.80 -7.25 1.16
CA ASP A 13 10.58 -6.07 1.55
C ASP A 13 9.93 -5.32 2.70
N ILE A 14 8.62 -5.08 2.60
CA ILE A 14 7.85 -4.35 3.61
C ILE A 14 7.87 -5.09 4.95
N GLU A 15 7.62 -6.37 4.94
CA GLU A 15 7.57 -7.19 6.16
C GLU A 15 8.92 -7.25 6.85
N VAL A 16 10.02 -7.34 6.10
CA VAL A 16 11.36 -7.30 6.67
C VAL A 16 11.61 -5.98 7.38
N MET A 17 11.23 -4.86 6.76
CA MET A 17 11.39 -3.55 7.38
C MET A 17 10.51 -3.37 8.61
N MET A 18 9.29 -3.92 8.59
CA MET A 18 8.40 -3.86 9.76
C MET A 18 8.96 -4.68 10.92
N ILE A 19 9.42 -5.89 10.66
CA ILE A 19 9.98 -6.77 11.69
C ILE A 19 11.24 -6.16 12.31
N SER A 20 12.10 -5.56 11.48
CA SER A 20 13.33 -4.92 11.95
C SER A 20 13.11 -3.52 12.51
N GLN A 21 11.88 -3.02 12.45
CA GLN A 21 11.51 -1.66 12.89
C GLN A 21 12.32 -0.59 12.15
N ASP A 22 12.52 -0.79 10.87
CA ASP A 22 13.24 0.14 10.01
C ASP A 22 12.29 1.23 9.52
N TYR A 23 12.02 2.20 10.40
CA TYR A 23 11.10 3.30 10.11
C TYR A 23 11.57 4.16 8.93
N ASP A 24 12.85 4.45 8.88
CA ASP A 24 13.42 5.24 7.80
C ASP A 24 13.32 4.50 6.47
N GLY A 25 13.59 3.20 6.47
CA GLY A 25 13.43 2.36 5.29
C GLY A 25 12.00 2.38 4.78
N LEU A 26 11.01 2.22 5.67
CA LEU A 26 9.59 2.25 5.28
C LEU A 26 9.17 3.61 4.77
N ASN A 27 9.59 4.69 5.44
CA ASN A 27 9.24 6.05 5.02
C ASN A 27 9.81 6.40 3.65
N ASN A 28 10.94 5.81 3.29
CA ASN A 28 11.62 6.06 2.02
C ASN A 28 11.38 4.99 0.96
N TYR A 29 10.74 3.89 1.32
CA TYR A 29 10.50 2.78 0.40
C TYR A 29 9.54 3.16 -0.71
N GLY A 30 8.45 3.84 -0.37
CA GLY A 30 7.49 4.35 -1.33
C GLY A 30 7.81 5.78 -1.72
N LEU A 31 7.20 6.24 -2.78
CA LEU A 31 7.40 7.58 -3.31
C LEU A 31 6.43 8.58 -2.70
N GLU A 32 5.19 8.17 -2.47
CA GLU A 32 4.16 9.09 -2.01
C GLU A 32 3.00 8.29 -1.39
N LEU A 33 2.45 8.81 -0.30
CA LEU A 33 1.19 8.36 0.27
C LEU A 33 0.17 9.46 0.07
N LYS A 34 -0.91 9.16 -0.66
CA LYS A 34 -1.90 10.14 -1.06
C LYS A 34 -3.31 9.70 -0.70
N TYR A 35 -4.10 10.60 -0.12
CA TYR A 35 -5.51 10.38 0.13
C TYR A 35 -6.34 10.86 -1.06
N LYS A 36 -7.27 10.02 -1.53
CA LYS A 36 -8.21 10.36 -2.59
C LYS A 36 -9.63 10.42 -2.00
N PRO A 37 -10.12 11.62 -1.67
CA PRO A 37 -11.37 11.75 -0.94
C PRO A 37 -12.60 11.26 -1.71
N GLU A 38 -12.61 11.41 -3.03
CA GLU A 38 -13.75 10.99 -3.85
C GLU A 38 -13.97 9.48 -3.78
N GLU A 39 -12.89 8.70 -3.73
CA GLU A 39 -12.94 7.24 -3.66
C GLU A 39 -12.84 6.74 -2.22
N GLU A 40 -12.53 7.60 -1.26
CA GLU A 40 -12.24 7.24 0.13
C GLU A 40 -11.11 6.21 0.21
N GLU A 41 -10.02 6.49 -0.52
CA GLU A 41 -8.88 5.58 -0.64
C GLU A 41 -7.58 6.28 -0.27
N PHE A 42 -6.65 5.50 0.31
CA PHE A 42 -5.26 5.89 0.46
C PHE A 42 -4.43 5.11 -0.55
N HIS A 43 -3.62 5.82 -1.32
CA HIS A 43 -2.76 5.25 -2.35
C HIS A 43 -1.30 5.41 -1.92
N TRP A 44 -0.62 4.30 -1.72
CA TRP A 44 0.81 4.29 -1.45
C TRP A 44 1.54 3.88 -2.71
N MET A 45 2.09 4.87 -3.39
CA MET A 45 2.78 4.65 -4.66
C MET A 45 4.20 4.17 -4.38
N LEU A 46 4.55 3.00 -4.91
CA LEU A 46 5.84 2.36 -4.66
C LEU A 46 6.84 2.62 -5.77
N SER A 47 6.39 2.81 -7.01
CA SER A 47 7.26 3.09 -8.13
C SER A 47 6.56 3.95 -9.17
N TRP A 48 7.36 4.68 -9.93
CA TRP A 48 6.91 5.63 -10.94
C TRP A 48 7.85 5.61 -12.12
N GLY A 49 7.31 5.72 -13.33
CA GLY A 49 8.16 5.91 -14.51
C GLY A 49 8.85 4.67 -15.04
N GLY A 50 8.37 3.59 -14.96
CA GLY A 50 8.57 2.26 -15.49
C GLY A 50 7.29 1.58 -15.19
N PRO A 51 7.24 0.38 -14.62
CA PRO A 51 5.99 -0.08 -14.05
C PRO A 51 5.60 0.82 -12.86
N GLN A 52 4.36 1.29 -12.86
CA GLN A 52 3.80 2.02 -11.73
C GLN A 52 3.11 1.00 -10.81
N GLU A 53 3.54 0.95 -9.55
CA GLU A 53 3.01 0.02 -8.57
C GLU A 53 2.44 0.81 -7.40
N THR A 54 1.22 0.47 -6.98
CA THR A 54 0.51 1.19 -5.92
C THR A 54 -0.19 0.18 -5.03
N ILE A 55 -0.05 0.35 -3.71
CA ILE A 55 -0.89 -0.36 -2.74
C ILE A 55 -2.00 0.58 -2.32
N ILE A 56 -3.23 0.12 -2.43
CA ILE A 56 -4.42 0.92 -2.17
C ILE A 56 -5.13 0.38 -0.94
N MET A 57 -5.42 1.27 0.03
CA MET A 57 -6.30 0.96 1.15
C MET A 57 -7.64 1.64 0.89
N ARG A 58 -8.71 0.85 0.81
CA ARG A 58 -10.07 1.35 0.63
C ARG A 58 -10.84 1.22 1.92
N GLY A 59 -11.36 2.35 2.41
CA GLY A 59 -12.01 2.44 3.72
C GLY A 59 -10.99 2.59 4.84
N LEU A 60 -11.47 2.75 6.06
CA LEU A 60 -10.64 2.88 7.26
C LEU A 60 -11.00 1.83 8.30
N GLY A 61 -10.03 1.58 9.20
CA GLY A 61 -10.24 0.69 10.32
C GLY A 61 -10.23 -0.77 9.93
N LYS A 62 -10.91 -1.58 10.72
CA LYS A 62 -10.86 -3.04 10.59
C LYS A 62 -11.62 -3.59 9.38
N HIS A 63 -12.41 -2.76 8.71
CA HIS A 63 -13.14 -3.15 7.50
C HIS A 63 -12.44 -2.69 6.23
N ALA A 64 -11.23 -2.13 6.35
CA ALA A 64 -10.47 -1.70 5.19
C ALA A 64 -10.13 -2.88 4.29
N ARG A 65 -10.16 -2.62 2.99
CA ARG A 65 -9.76 -3.59 1.97
C ARG A 65 -8.49 -3.08 1.29
N PHE A 66 -7.65 -4.00 0.87
CA PHE A 66 -6.37 -3.65 0.24
C PHE A 66 -6.31 -4.19 -1.16
N PHE A 67 -5.71 -3.39 -2.05
CA PHE A 67 -5.57 -3.72 -3.46
C PHE A 67 -4.14 -3.43 -3.90
N PHE A 68 -3.66 -4.18 -4.88
CA PHE A 68 -2.40 -3.88 -5.54
C PHE A 68 -2.69 -3.55 -6.99
N GLU A 69 -2.21 -2.38 -7.43
CA GLU A 69 -2.39 -1.88 -8.79
C GLU A 69 -1.04 -1.86 -9.49
N TYR A 70 -1.00 -2.38 -10.72
CA TYR A 70 0.19 -2.44 -11.55
C TYR A 70 -0.12 -1.88 -12.92
N LYS A 71 0.62 -0.86 -13.34
CA LYS A 71 0.49 -0.23 -14.67
C LYS A 71 1.84 -0.23 -15.36
N HIS A 72 1.88 -0.73 -16.59
CA HIS A 72 3.10 -0.74 -17.38
C HIS A 72 2.73 -0.62 -18.85
N TRP A 73 3.09 0.51 -19.50
CA TRP A 73 2.70 0.84 -20.87
C TRP A 73 1.18 0.80 -21.03
N ASN A 74 0.67 -0.09 -21.87
CA ASN A 74 -0.76 -0.27 -22.09
C ASN A 74 -1.35 -1.36 -21.19
N GLU A 75 -0.54 -1.96 -20.34
CA GLU A 75 -0.99 -3.03 -19.44
C GLU A 75 -1.44 -2.44 -18.12
N TYR A 76 -2.58 -2.92 -17.64
CA TYR A 76 -3.12 -2.56 -16.34
C TYR A 76 -3.63 -3.82 -15.66
N ASP A 77 -3.26 -4.00 -14.42
CA ASP A 77 -3.77 -5.10 -13.61
C ASP A 77 -3.97 -4.62 -12.18
N GLU A 78 -5.04 -5.10 -11.57
CA GLU A 78 -5.36 -4.80 -10.17
C GLU A 78 -5.98 -6.03 -9.56
N PHE A 79 -5.61 -6.35 -8.33
CA PHE A 79 -6.27 -7.42 -7.61
C PHE A 79 -6.42 -7.05 -6.14
N GLU A 80 -7.42 -7.67 -5.50
CA GLU A 80 -7.62 -7.51 -4.08
C GLU A 80 -6.71 -8.45 -3.31
N VAL A 81 -6.06 -7.90 -2.25
CA VAL A 81 -5.25 -8.67 -1.33
C VAL A 81 -6.18 -9.37 -0.35
N THR A 82 -6.25 -10.69 -0.43
CA THR A 82 -7.16 -11.50 0.38
C THR A 82 -6.47 -12.40 1.40
N SER A 83 -5.14 -12.55 1.30
CA SER A 83 -4.37 -13.32 2.27
C SER A 83 -4.46 -12.67 3.65
N PRO A 84 -4.94 -13.38 4.70
CA PRO A 84 -5.09 -12.77 6.03
C PRO A 84 -3.80 -12.22 6.59
N LEU A 85 -2.67 -12.90 6.38
CA LEU A 85 -1.38 -12.42 6.90
C LEU A 85 -0.96 -11.12 6.23
N GLU A 86 -1.13 -11.02 4.92
CA GLU A 86 -0.81 -9.80 4.19
C GLU A 86 -1.75 -8.66 4.55
N CYS A 87 -3.03 -8.95 4.72
CA CYS A 87 -4.01 -7.94 5.14
C CYS A 87 -3.66 -7.39 6.53
N VAL A 88 -3.26 -8.25 7.48
CA VAL A 88 -2.87 -7.81 8.81
C VAL A 88 -1.62 -6.93 8.73
N ALA A 89 -0.64 -7.32 7.93
CA ALA A 89 0.58 -6.54 7.76
C ALA A 89 0.27 -5.14 7.18
N LEU A 90 -0.57 -5.08 6.13
CA LEU A 90 -0.94 -3.81 5.51
C LEU A 90 -1.81 -2.97 6.44
N GLN A 91 -2.70 -3.58 7.20
CA GLN A 91 -3.52 -2.88 8.20
C GLN A 91 -2.61 -2.21 9.24
N THR A 92 -1.64 -2.94 9.76
CA THR A 92 -0.68 -2.40 10.72
C THR A 92 0.14 -1.27 10.10
N LEU A 93 0.62 -1.47 8.88
CA LEU A 93 1.41 -0.45 8.18
C LEU A 93 0.64 0.85 8.01
N PHE A 94 -0.57 0.78 7.44
CA PHE A 94 -1.34 1.99 7.14
C PHE A 94 -1.90 2.64 8.40
N MET A 95 -2.42 1.86 9.35
CA MET A 95 -3.09 2.41 10.52
C MET A 95 -2.11 2.82 11.62
N ASP A 96 -1.10 2.00 11.89
CA ASP A 96 -0.19 2.25 13.01
C ASP A 96 1.08 2.99 12.61
N TRP A 97 1.67 2.63 11.47
CA TRP A 97 2.95 3.22 11.06
C TRP A 97 2.75 4.52 10.29
N PHE A 98 1.85 4.54 9.31
CA PHE A 98 1.54 5.74 8.53
C PHE A 98 0.51 6.63 9.21
N ASN A 99 -0.26 6.07 10.15
CA ASN A 99 -1.29 6.78 10.89
C ASN A 99 -2.28 7.50 9.96
N VAL A 100 -2.82 6.76 9.00
CA VAL A 100 -3.74 7.34 7.99
C VAL A 100 -5.03 7.88 8.60
N ALA A 101 -5.43 7.41 9.78
CA ALA A 101 -6.61 7.94 10.47
C ALA A 101 -6.43 9.43 10.79
N GLU A 102 -5.25 9.83 11.26
CA GLU A 102 -4.94 11.23 11.51
C GLU A 102 -4.91 12.03 10.21
N MET A 103 -4.31 11.45 9.16
CA MET A 103 -4.29 12.07 7.85
C MET A 103 -5.70 12.31 7.30
N TYR A 104 -6.59 11.32 7.49
CA TYR A 104 -7.99 11.42 7.10
C TYR A 104 -8.70 12.57 7.85
N ASP A 105 -8.50 12.64 9.18
CA ASP A 105 -9.12 13.68 10.02
C ASP A 105 -8.69 15.09 9.61
N VAL A 106 -7.41 15.27 9.27
CA VAL A 106 -6.87 16.56 8.86
C VAL A 106 -7.43 17.00 7.51
N LEU A 107 -7.68 16.05 6.61
CA LEU A 107 -8.12 16.34 5.24
C LEU A 107 -9.64 16.41 5.07
N GLN A 108 -10.39 16.16 6.13
CA GLN A 108 -11.86 16.26 6.11
C GLN A 108 -12.38 17.70 6.16
#